data_2cd74970898958a3fd2eda4fea0a485a
#
_entry.id   2cd74970898958a3fd2eda4fea0a485a
#
_cell.length_a   1.000
_cell.length_b   1.000
_cell.length_c   1.000
_cell.angle_alpha   90.00
_cell.angle_beta   90.00
_cell.angle_gamma   90.00
#
_symmetry.space_group_name_H-M   'P 1'
#
loop_
_entity.id
_entity.type
_entity.pdbx_description
1 polymer ?
#
loop_
_entity_poly.entity_id
_entity_poly.type
_entity_poly.pdbx_seq_one_letter_code
_entity_poly.pdbx_strand_id
1 'polypeptide(L)'
;MNTNADLLKSLKIDRNAAPPPPSRKGLWIGLGVAGAVVLAAGGFFLLRGKDVTVRTAEATAIGAAASGSASVLDATGYVVARRMATVSAKVTGRVREVLIEEGQKVEDGQVLARLDPVDAEAQRALSASQLAASESQIASVQAQLKEAEANANRLSTLVGQKLVSRAQFDQAVASRDALRAQLATAQRNAQVARDGLRIAGNGVDNTIVRAPFAGVVIAKAAQPGEIVSPLSAGGGFTRTGIGTIVDMNSLEVEVEVGEAYIGRVKPGMPTETVLNAYQDWKIPGKVIAIIPAADRGKATVKVRVGLDAKGDARIVPDMGARVGFLEEAKPAQAAAKPGVLVPAAAIAQRGDKDVAFVVRDGKAALRPLTLGRTLGDDREVLAGVAGGEQVVLDPPETLADGARVQIANDTAATDGE
;
A
#
# COMPACT_ATOMS: atom_id res chain seq x y z
N MET A 1 -75.18 -32.95 -89.37
CA MET A 1 -76.55 -32.53 -89.16
C MET A 1 -77.20 -33.59 -88.23
N ASN A 2 -77.85 -33.21 -87.22
CA ASN A 2 -78.59 -34.03 -86.25
C ASN A 2 -77.85 -34.47 -84.99
N THR A 3 -77.77 -33.59 -84.02
CA THR A 3 -77.11 -33.94 -82.79
C THR A 3 -77.87 -33.48 -81.55
N ASN A 4 -79.17 -33.20 -81.63
CA ASN A 4 -79.93 -32.70 -80.45
C ASN A 4 -81.03 -33.66 -79.96
N ALA A 5 -81.13 -34.87 -80.48
CA ALA A 5 -82.16 -35.81 -80.07
C ALA A 5 -81.66 -36.85 -78.99
N ASP A 6 -80.34 -37.07 -78.91
CA ASP A 6 -79.80 -38.08 -77.99
C ASP A 6 -79.49 -37.54 -76.57
N LEU A 7 -79.41 -36.22 -76.39
CA LEU A 7 -79.17 -35.63 -75.07
C LEU A 7 -80.45 -35.53 -74.24
N LEU A 8 -81.63 -35.67 -74.84
CA LEU A 8 -82.90 -35.63 -74.09
C LEU A 8 -83.37 -36.98 -73.55
N LYS A 9 -82.67 -38.10 -73.86
CA LYS A 9 -83.02 -39.44 -73.37
C LYS A 9 -82.35 -39.77 -72.02
N SER A 10 -81.37 -39.02 -71.61
CA SER A 10 -80.66 -39.27 -70.34
C SER A 10 -81.29 -38.59 -69.12
N LEU A 11 -82.38 -37.82 -69.27
CA LEU A 11 -83.10 -37.10 -68.24
C LEU A 11 -84.37 -37.81 -67.75
N LYS A 12 -84.49 -39.13 -67.93
CA LYS A 12 -85.63 -39.86 -67.35
C LYS A 12 -85.40 -40.27 -65.93
N ILE A 13 -85.88 -39.48 -64.95
CA ILE A 13 -85.92 -39.83 -63.56
C ILE A 13 -86.95 -40.90 -63.30
N ASP A 14 -86.50 -42.08 -62.95
CA ASP A 14 -87.37 -43.19 -62.60
C ASP A 14 -87.79 -43.07 -61.07
N ARG A 15 -89.03 -42.74 -60.77
CA ARG A 15 -89.54 -42.43 -59.48
C ARG A 15 -89.95 -43.64 -58.57
N ASN A 16 -89.62 -44.86 -58.96
CA ASN A 16 -90.03 -46.06 -58.25
C ASN A 16 -88.93 -47.05 -57.91
N ALA A 17 -87.79 -46.60 -57.56
CA ALA A 17 -86.75 -47.48 -57.00
C ALA A 17 -86.83 -47.46 -55.46
N ALA A 18 -87.21 -48.53 -54.81
CA ALA A 18 -87.18 -48.70 -53.38
C ALA A 18 -85.80 -48.65 -52.79
N PRO A 19 -85.57 -47.99 -51.60
CA PRO A 19 -84.25 -47.91 -50.99
C PRO A 19 -83.74 -49.27 -50.52
N PRO A 20 -82.46 -49.58 -50.70
CA PRO A 20 -81.83 -50.82 -50.20
C PRO A 20 -81.76 -50.81 -48.64
N PRO A 21 -81.87 -51.95 -47.96
CA PRO A 21 -81.82 -52.03 -46.45
C PRO A 21 -80.47 -51.61 -45.92
N PRO A 22 -80.44 -50.89 -44.73
CA PRO A 22 -79.20 -50.41 -44.08
C PRO A 22 -78.31 -51.57 -43.68
N SER A 23 -77.07 -51.58 -44.23
CA SER A 23 -76.08 -52.55 -43.78
C SER A 23 -75.56 -52.29 -42.40
N ARG A 24 -75.78 -53.21 -41.45
CA ARG A 24 -75.34 -53.16 -40.02
C ARG A 24 -73.82 -53.12 -39.83
N LYS A 25 -73.02 -53.12 -40.89
CA LYS A 25 -71.52 -53.08 -40.84
C LYS A 25 -70.98 -51.76 -40.30
N GLY A 26 -71.69 -50.59 -40.51
CA GLY A 26 -71.27 -49.30 -40.01
C GLY A 26 -71.39 -49.17 -38.45
N LEU A 27 -72.37 -49.93 -37.90
CA LEU A 27 -72.61 -49.85 -36.44
C LEU A 27 -71.51 -50.58 -35.66
N TRP A 28 -70.98 -51.66 -36.22
CA TRP A 28 -69.86 -52.41 -35.59
C TRP A 28 -68.50 -51.71 -35.74
N ILE A 29 -68.28 -50.98 -36.82
CA ILE A 29 -67.07 -50.16 -36.99
C ILE A 29 -67.16 -48.94 -36.04
N GLY A 30 -68.29 -48.31 -35.88
CA GLY A 30 -68.51 -47.19 -34.94
C GLY A 30 -68.26 -47.64 -33.48
N LEU A 31 -68.74 -48.84 -33.10
CA LEU A 31 -68.53 -49.37 -31.74
C LEU A 31 -67.04 -49.73 -31.51
N GLY A 32 -66.33 -50.27 -32.55
CA GLY A 32 -64.93 -50.57 -32.47
C GLY A 32 -64.04 -49.31 -32.32
N VAL A 33 -64.35 -48.27 -33.06
CA VAL A 33 -63.66 -46.98 -32.94
C VAL A 33 -63.95 -46.29 -31.62
N ALA A 34 -65.20 -46.31 -31.13
CA ALA A 34 -65.55 -45.80 -29.81
C ALA A 34 -64.83 -46.56 -28.69
N GLY A 35 -64.75 -47.89 -28.77
CA GLY A 35 -63.98 -48.69 -27.81
C GLY A 35 -62.48 -48.40 -27.82
N ALA A 36 -61.90 -48.21 -29.00
CA ALA A 36 -60.47 -47.86 -29.12
C ALA A 36 -60.17 -46.42 -28.56
N VAL A 37 -61.06 -45.45 -28.78
CA VAL A 37 -60.96 -44.09 -28.23
C VAL A 37 -61.11 -44.11 -26.70
N VAL A 38 -62.04 -44.92 -26.17
CA VAL A 38 -62.20 -45.05 -24.69
C VAL A 38 -60.98 -45.76 -24.06
N LEU A 39 -60.42 -46.77 -24.73
CA LEU A 39 -59.19 -47.42 -24.23
C LEU A 39 -58.00 -46.50 -24.36
N ALA A 40 -57.88 -45.71 -25.44
CA ALA A 40 -56.80 -44.75 -25.59
C ALA A 40 -56.97 -43.57 -24.59
N ALA A 41 -58.17 -43.08 -24.35
CA ALA A 41 -58.45 -42.05 -23.35
C ALA A 41 -58.25 -42.55 -21.93
N GLY A 42 -58.67 -43.81 -21.64
CA GLY A 42 -58.43 -44.46 -20.35
C GLY A 42 -56.94 -44.71 -20.10
N GLY A 43 -56.19 -45.17 -21.11
CA GLY A 43 -54.75 -45.32 -21.04
C GLY A 43 -54.00 -44.01 -20.84
N PHE A 44 -54.46 -42.94 -21.54
CA PHE A 44 -53.92 -41.61 -21.36
C PHE A 44 -54.20 -41.01 -20.02
N PHE A 45 -55.40 -41.27 -19.41
CA PHE A 45 -55.77 -40.80 -18.06
C PHE A 45 -55.09 -41.58 -16.95
N LEU A 46 -54.77 -42.91 -17.14
CA LEU A 46 -53.99 -43.71 -16.23
C LEU A 46 -52.50 -43.45 -16.27
N LEU A 47 -51.99 -42.92 -17.39
CA LEU A 47 -50.58 -42.47 -17.56
C LEU A 47 -50.32 -41.03 -17.11
N ARG A 48 -51.40 -40.25 -16.82
CA ARG A 48 -51.25 -38.91 -16.15
C ARG A 48 -51.03 -39.17 -14.67
N GLY A 49 -49.74 -39.25 -14.28
CA GLY A 49 -49.33 -39.23 -12.88
C GLY A 49 -49.98 -38.00 -12.19
N LYS A 50 -50.48 -38.20 -10.98
CA LYS A 50 -50.99 -37.12 -10.14
C LYS A 50 -49.89 -36.11 -9.91
N ASP A 51 -50.08 -34.84 -10.36
CA ASP A 51 -49.18 -33.74 -10.06
C ASP A 51 -49.18 -33.54 -8.53
N VAL A 52 -48.01 -33.63 -7.92
CA VAL A 52 -47.84 -33.40 -6.48
C VAL A 52 -47.59 -31.91 -6.25
N THR A 53 -48.50 -31.26 -5.51
CA THR A 53 -48.29 -29.85 -5.14
C THR A 53 -47.22 -29.74 -4.07
N VAL A 54 -46.17 -28.95 -4.35
CA VAL A 54 -45.05 -28.77 -3.43
C VAL A 54 -44.75 -27.29 -3.24
N ARG A 55 -44.29 -26.91 -2.05
CA ARG A 55 -43.69 -25.61 -1.78
C ARG A 55 -42.22 -25.65 -2.11
N THR A 56 -41.69 -24.55 -2.62
CA THR A 56 -40.27 -24.47 -2.99
C THR A 56 -39.63 -23.26 -2.32
N ALA A 57 -38.33 -23.38 -2.03
CA ALA A 57 -37.47 -22.27 -1.63
C ALA A 57 -36.28 -22.18 -2.58
N GLU A 58 -35.75 -21.00 -2.77
CA GLU A 58 -34.58 -20.78 -3.57
C GLU A 58 -33.29 -21.05 -2.74
N ALA A 59 -32.41 -21.85 -3.26
CA ALA A 59 -31.13 -22.14 -2.65
C ALA A 59 -30.18 -20.95 -2.83
N THR A 60 -29.82 -20.27 -1.74
CA THR A 60 -28.99 -19.08 -1.77
C THR A 60 -27.50 -19.43 -1.77
N ALA A 61 -26.79 -19.00 -2.80
CA ALA A 61 -25.33 -19.15 -2.78
C ALA A 61 -24.75 -18.38 -1.59
N ILE A 62 -23.98 -19.04 -0.73
CA ILE A 62 -23.14 -18.33 0.23
C ILE A 62 -22.15 -17.56 -0.63
N GLY A 63 -22.39 -16.24 -0.83
CA GLY A 63 -21.44 -15.38 -1.47
C GLY A 63 -20.12 -15.61 -0.76
N ALA A 64 -19.03 -15.84 -1.51
CA ALA A 64 -17.71 -15.70 -0.94
C ALA A 64 -17.70 -14.32 -0.26
N ALA A 65 -17.92 -14.29 1.04
CA ALA A 65 -17.68 -13.09 1.82
C ALA A 65 -16.31 -12.68 1.39
N ALA A 66 -16.22 -11.52 0.73
CA ALA A 66 -14.95 -10.96 0.30
C ALA A 66 -14.03 -11.16 1.49
N SER A 67 -12.98 -11.98 1.32
CA SER A 67 -11.99 -12.24 2.35
C SER A 67 -11.20 -10.95 2.53
N GLY A 68 -11.89 -9.90 2.94
CA GLY A 68 -11.30 -8.71 3.52
C GLY A 68 -10.61 -9.22 4.78
N SER A 69 -9.29 -9.15 4.81
CA SER A 69 -8.53 -9.44 6.02
C SER A 69 -9.19 -8.69 7.15
N ALA A 70 -9.79 -9.42 8.10
CA ALA A 70 -10.47 -8.78 9.22
C ALA A 70 -9.42 -7.96 9.97
N SER A 71 -9.69 -6.67 10.19
CA SER A 71 -8.86 -5.87 11.08
C SER A 71 -8.87 -6.49 12.47
N VAL A 72 -7.70 -6.88 12.95
CA VAL A 72 -7.54 -7.46 14.30
C VAL A 72 -7.58 -6.36 15.35
N LEU A 73 -7.18 -5.16 14.96
CA LEU A 73 -7.04 -3.99 15.82
C LEU A 73 -7.00 -2.73 14.97
N ASP A 74 -7.75 -1.72 15.39
CA ASP A 74 -7.66 -0.37 14.85
C ASP A 74 -6.99 0.55 15.87
N ALA A 75 -6.04 1.37 15.42
CA ALA A 75 -5.40 2.38 16.24
C ALA A 75 -5.33 3.70 15.50
N THR A 76 -5.32 4.79 16.25
CA THR A 76 -5.19 6.15 15.71
C THR A 76 -3.78 6.67 15.91
N GLY A 77 -3.34 7.55 15.03
CA GLY A 77 -2.03 8.16 15.10
C GLY A 77 -1.90 9.33 14.15
N TYR A 78 -0.67 9.74 13.90
CA TYR A 78 -0.33 10.86 13.05
C TYR A 78 0.74 10.47 12.05
N VAL A 79 0.68 11.12 10.88
CA VAL A 79 1.76 11.04 9.90
C VAL A 79 2.96 11.81 10.43
N VAL A 80 4.10 11.15 10.53
CA VAL A 80 5.36 11.74 10.96
C VAL A 80 6.42 11.55 9.89
N ALA A 81 7.36 12.47 9.81
CA ALA A 81 8.48 12.31 8.91
C ALA A 81 9.64 11.62 9.64
N ARG A 82 10.16 10.54 9.09
CA ARG A 82 11.35 9.89 9.60
C ARG A 82 12.58 10.79 9.54
N ARG A 83 12.68 11.63 8.48
CA ARG A 83 13.74 12.61 8.29
C ARG A 83 13.14 14.01 8.34
N MET A 84 13.26 14.63 9.50
CA MET A 84 12.91 16.02 9.74
C MET A 84 14.07 16.69 10.49
N ALA A 85 14.45 17.88 10.09
CA ALA A 85 15.50 18.63 10.75
C ALA A 85 15.14 20.11 10.85
N THR A 86 15.23 20.64 12.07
CA THR A 86 15.29 22.08 12.26
C THR A 86 16.73 22.52 12.03
N VAL A 87 16.97 23.21 10.92
CA VAL A 87 18.30 23.67 10.51
C VAL A 87 18.64 24.94 11.28
N SER A 88 19.76 24.91 12.00
CA SER A 88 20.31 26.06 12.73
C SER A 88 21.65 26.49 12.15
N ALA A 89 22.09 27.69 12.51
CA ALA A 89 23.43 28.13 12.22
C ALA A 89 24.46 27.38 13.06
N LYS A 90 25.66 27.15 12.53
CA LYS A 90 26.79 26.55 13.26
C LYS A 90 27.51 27.56 14.15
N VAL A 91 27.36 28.85 13.86
CA VAL A 91 27.97 29.98 14.58
C VAL A 91 26.89 31.00 14.94
N THR A 92 27.12 31.73 16.01
CA THR A 92 26.24 32.87 16.36
C THR A 92 26.53 34.05 15.40
N GLY A 93 25.47 34.60 14.85
CA GLY A 93 25.59 35.77 13.95
C GLY A 93 24.25 36.37 13.61
N ARG A 94 24.28 37.61 13.06
CA ARG A 94 23.10 38.26 12.54
C ARG A 94 22.76 37.72 11.17
N VAL A 95 21.48 37.37 10.95
CA VAL A 95 20.98 36.92 9.66
C VAL A 95 20.97 38.11 8.69
N ARG A 96 21.72 37.99 7.60
CA ARG A 96 21.76 38.97 6.50
C ARG A 96 20.58 38.75 5.56
N GLU A 97 20.34 37.50 5.15
CA GLU A 97 19.26 37.13 4.24
C GLU A 97 18.77 35.73 4.51
N VAL A 98 17.50 35.48 4.26
CA VAL A 98 16.86 34.17 4.27
C VAL A 98 16.34 33.87 2.87
N LEU A 99 16.75 32.75 2.27
CA LEU A 99 16.51 32.41 0.86
C LEU A 99 15.46 31.32 0.70
N ILE A 100 14.69 31.04 1.75
CA ILE A 100 13.65 30.01 1.76
C ILE A 100 12.31 30.61 2.17
N GLU A 101 11.25 29.98 1.64
CA GLU A 101 9.86 30.22 2.06
C GLU A 101 9.17 28.90 2.44
N GLU A 102 8.13 28.97 3.26
CA GLU A 102 7.32 27.82 3.64
C GLU A 102 6.66 27.19 2.42
N GLY A 103 6.66 25.86 2.35
CA GLY A 103 6.19 25.09 1.18
C GLY A 103 7.21 24.95 0.05
N GLN A 104 8.36 25.64 0.10
CA GLN A 104 9.40 25.56 -0.93
C GLN A 104 10.14 24.21 -0.86
N LYS A 105 10.40 23.60 -2.04
CA LYS A 105 11.30 22.46 -2.17
C LYS A 105 12.74 22.93 -2.17
N VAL A 106 13.60 22.24 -1.43
CA VAL A 106 15.04 22.49 -1.34
C VAL A 106 15.83 21.23 -1.66
N GLU A 107 17.00 21.42 -2.26
CA GLU A 107 17.96 20.34 -2.56
C GLU A 107 18.97 20.19 -1.43
N ASP A 108 19.66 19.05 -1.40
CA ASP A 108 20.78 18.81 -0.47
C ASP A 108 21.91 19.81 -0.72
N GLY A 109 22.41 20.44 0.36
CA GLY A 109 23.45 21.47 0.27
C GLY A 109 22.96 22.85 -0.19
N GLN A 110 21.69 23.02 -0.60
CA GLN A 110 21.13 24.31 -1.00
C GLN A 110 21.26 25.34 0.13
N VAL A 111 21.62 26.57 -0.23
CA VAL A 111 21.72 27.68 0.74
C VAL A 111 20.34 28.11 1.20
N LEU A 112 20.14 28.08 2.51
CA LEU A 112 18.86 28.44 3.16
C LEU A 112 18.90 29.89 3.69
N ALA A 113 20.06 30.27 4.26
CA ALA A 113 20.28 31.60 4.81
C ALA A 113 21.76 31.93 4.80
N ARG A 114 22.05 33.23 4.87
CA ARG A 114 23.41 33.75 5.06
C ARG A 114 23.43 34.64 6.28
N LEU A 115 24.41 34.42 7.11
CA LEU A 115 24.76 35.31 8.21
C LEU A 115 25.67 36.43 7.73
N ASP A 116 25.82 37.49 8.52
CA ASP A 116 26.78 38.57 8.26
C ASP A 116 28.21 38.01 8.35
N PRO A 117 28.99 38.02 7.24
CA PRO A 117 30.29 37.40 7.21
C PRO A 117 31.45 38.32 7.61
N VAL A 118 31.17 39.61 7.90
CA VAL A 118 32.19 40.66 8.05
C VAL A 118 33.32 40.28 9.01
N ASP A 119 32.99 39.76 10.20
CA ASP A 119 34.00 39.37 11.20
C ASP A 119 34.77 38.14 10.78
N ALA A 120 34.08 37.15 10.19
CA ALA A 120 34.69 35.92 9.70
C ALA A 120 35.60 36.18 8.50
N GLU A 121 35.24 37.04 7.58
CA GLU A 121 36.07 37.46 6.46
C GLU A 121 37.29 38.26 6.91
N ALA A 122 37.14 39.16 7.91
CA ALA A 122 38.26 39.89 8.51
C ALA A 122 39.26 38.94 9.16
N GLN A 123 38.78 37.92 9.92
CA GLN A 123 39.62 36.91 10.55
C GLN A 123 40.37 36.04 9.49
N ARG A 124 39.70 35.70 8.40
CA ARG A 124 40.31 34.99 7.27
C ARG A 124 41.39 35.81 6.61
N ALA A 125 41.14 37.12 6.38
CA ALA A 125 42.12 38.03 5.80
C ALA A 125 43.35 38.19 6.68
N LEU A 126 43.17 38.29 8.01
CA LEU A 126 44.25 38.32 8.97
C LEU A 126 45.10 37.05 8.90
N SER A 127 44.47 35.89 8.91
CA SER A 127 45.18 34.58 8.80
C SER A 127 45.93 34.43 7.47
N ALA A 128 45.36 34.95 6.38
CA ALA A 128 46.05 34.96 5.08
C ALA A 128 47.32 35.84 5.08
N SER A 129 47.25 37.00 5.76
CA SER A 129 48.41 37.87 5.94
C SER A 129 49.52 37.21 6.77
N GLN A 130 49.13 36.47 7.83
CA GLN A 130 50.06 35.71 8.67
C GLN A 130 50.75 34.60 7.89
N LEU A 131 50.03 33.90 7.01
CA LEU A 131 50.62 32.89 6.13
C LEU A 131 51.61 33.54 5.16
N ALA A 132 51.26 34.65 4.50
CA ALA A 132 52.13 35.37 3.58
C ALA A 132 53.42 35.85 4.27
N ALA A 133 53.34 36.34 5.51
CA ALA A 133 54.51 36.69 6.29
C ALA A 133 55.43 35.48 6.57
N SER A 134 54.84 34.33 6.93
CA SER A 134 55.58 33.07 7.16
C SER A 134 56.25 32.54 5.90
N GLU A 135 55.59 32.64 4.75
CA GLU A 135 56.16 32.26 3.44
C GLU A 135 57.30 33.19 3.03
N SER A 136 57.18 34.49 3.32
CA SER A 136 58.31 35.44 3.11
C SER A 136 59.51 35.11 3.98
N GLN A 137 59.30 34.64 5.23
CA GLN A 137 60.38 34.17 6.09
C GLN A 137 61.09 32.94 5.54
N ILE A 138 60.31 31.98 4.94
CA ILE A 138 60.94 30.83 4.24
C ILE A 138 61.85 31.30 3.10
N ALA A 139 61.39 32.23 2.26
CA ALA A 139 62.17 32.76 1.15
C ALA A 139 63.45 33.43 1.64
N SER A 140 63.40 34.19 2.72
CA SER A 140 64.59 34.83 3.33
C SER A 140 65.58 33.78 3.83
N VAL A 141 65.17 32.78 4.60
CA VAL A 141 66.06 31.72 5.08
C VAL A 141 66.59 30.85 3.95
N GLN A 142 65.79 30.58 2.92
CA GLN A 142 66.26 29.87 1.73
C GLN A 142 67.40 30.59 1.00
N ALA A 143 67.27 31.94 0.87
CA ALA A 143 68.34 32.74 0.26
C ALA A 143 69.67 32.69 1.07
N GLN A 144 69.52 32.80 2.43
CA GLN A 144 70.69 32.67 3.31
C GLN A 144 71.35 31.27 3.26
N LEU A 145 70.48 30.22 3.24
CA LEU A 145 70.98 28.85 3.12
C LEU A 145 71.75 28.63 1.80
N LYS A 146 71.20 29.12 0.68
CA LYS A 146 71.83 29.04 -0.62
C LYS A 146 73.24 29.68 -0.64
N GLU A 147 73.39 30.85 0.00
CA GLU A 147 74.66 31.52 0.19
C GLU A 147 75.60 30.68 1.06
N ALA A 148 75.17 30.16 2.22
CA ALA A 148 75.97 29.33 3.11
C ALA A 148 76.36 27.98 2.44
N GLU A 149 75.53 27.36 1.62
CA GLU A 149 75.81 26.16 0.86
C GLU A 149 76.94 26.44 -0.22
N ALA A 150 76.77 27.57 -0.92
CA ALA A 150 77.87 27.97 -1.91
C ALA A 150 79.21 28.24 -1.24
N ASN A 151 79.17 28.86 -0.04
CA ASN A 151 80.35 29.10 0.76
C ASN A 151 81.04 27.82 1.24
N ALA A 152 80.19 26.90 1.87
CA ALA A 152 80.69 25.59 2.35
C ALA A 152 81.29 24.75 1.20
N ASN A 153 80.64 24.74 0.04
CA ASN A 153 81.13 24.04 -1.16
C ASN A 153 82.44 24.60 -1.68
N ARG A 154 82.62 25.91 -1.72
CA ARG A 154 83.84 26.58 -2.09
C ARG A 154 84.98 26.23 -1.11
N LEU A 155 84.76 26.35 0.20
CA LEU A 155 85.78 26.01 1.23
C LEU A 155 86.12 24.50 1.20
N SER A 156 85.22 23.63 0.89
CA SER A 156 85.43 22.19 0.71
C SER A 156 86.48 21.94 -0.36
N THR A 157 86.38 22.65 -1.51
CA THR A 157 87.41 22.56 -2.59
C THR A 157 88.77 23.09 -2.17
N LEU A 158 88.79 24.22 -1.50
CA LEU A 158 90.04 24.88 -1.04
C LEU A 158 90.72 24.08 0.07
N VAL A 159 90.02 23.47 1.01
CA VAL A 159 90.60 22.55 2.02
C VAL A 159 91.25 21.35 1.35
N GLY A 160 90.67 20.77 0.34
CA GLY A 160 91.21 19.68 -0.43
C GLY A 160 92.55 20.08 -1.10
N GLN A 161 92.74 21.38 -1.49
CA GLN A 161 93.91 21.97 -2.03
C GLN A 161 94.89 22.50 -0.95
N LYS A 162 94.61 22.38 0.34
CA LYS A 162 95.36 22.89 1.48
C LYS A 162 95.48 24.42 1.53
N LEU A 163 94.63 25.17 0.88
CA LEU A 163 94.63 26.63 0.79
C LEU A 163 93.92 27.34 1.94
N VAL A 164 93.09 26.65 2.69
CA VAL A 164 92.41 27.16 3.89
C VAL A 164 92.46 26.16 5.05
N SER A 165 92.19 26.61 6.29
CA SER A 165 92.18 25.76 7.48
C SER A 165 90.93 24.86 7.55
N ARG A 166 91.07 23.68 8.12
CA ARG A 166 90.01 22.77 8.35
C ARG A 166 88.96 23.39 9.28
N ALA A 167 89.33 24.18 10.29
CA ALA A 167 88.46 24.88 11.19
C ALA A 167 87.50 25.88 10.47
N GLN A 168 88.03 26.56 9.42
CA GLN A 168 87.17 27.46 8.59
C GLN A 168 86.15 26.69 7.80
N PHE A 169 86.51 25.52 7.27
CA PHE A 169 85.54 24.65 6.59
C PHE A 169 84.45 24.11 7.58
N ASP A 170 84.87 23.59 8.74
CA ASP A 170 83.99 23.06 9.73
C ASP A 170 83.03 24.14 10.23
N GLN A 171 83.48 25.38 10.40
CA GLN A 171 82.60 26.53 10.74
C GLN A 171 81.56 26.84 9.64
N ALA A 172 81.92 26.76 8.37
CA ALA A 172 81.00 27.00 7.26
C ALA A 172 79.98 25.86 7.16
N VAL A 173 80.34 24.62 7.41
CA VAL A 173 79.46 23.49 7.51
C VAL A 173 78.43 23.64 8.63
N ALA A 174 78.88 24.02 9.85
CA ALA A 174 78.06 24.26 10.98
C ALA A 174 77.03 25.41 10.68
N SER A 175 77.48 26.49 10.02
CA SER A 175 76.55 27.59 9.63
C SER A 175 75.52 27.14 8.65
N ARG A 176 75.87 26.37 7.61
CA ARG A 176 74.99 25.77 6.64
C ARG A 176 73.90 24.88 7.36
N ASP A 177 74.33 24.01 8.28
CA ASP A 177 73.48 23.07 8.94
C ASP A 177 72.52 23.77 9.94
N ALA A 178 73.00 24.86 10.55
CA ALA A 178 72.17 25.74 11.37
C ALA A 178 70.98 26.37 10.53
N LEU A 179 71.34 26.90 9.33
CA LEU A 179 70.34 27.49 8.42
C LEU A 179 69.38 26.43 7.83
N ARG A 180 69.82 25.18 7.64
CA ARG A 180 68.90 24.07 7.27
C ARG A 180 67.91 23.80 8.39
N ALA A 181 68.36 23.77 9.62
CA ALA A 181 67.47 23.61 10.78
C ALA A 181 66.48 24.77 10.91
N GLN A 182 66.99 26.01 10.66
CA GLN A 182 66.15 27.22 10.66
C GLN A 182 65.11 27.20 9.51
N LEU A 183 65.46 26.75 8.32
CA LEU A 183 64.54 26.55 7.21
C LEU A 183 63.43 25.54 7.57
N ALA A 184 63.80 24.40 8.14
CA ALA A 184 62.82 23.40 8.60
C ALA A 184 61.84 23.97 9.64
N THR A 185 62.32 24.85 10.53
CA THR A 185 61.49 25.56 11.50
C THR A 185 60.56 26.57 10.81
N ALA A 186 61.07 27.37 9.89
CA ALA A 186 60.25 28.33 9.12
C ALA A 186 59.13 27.63 8.32
N GLN A 187 59.46 26.47 7.71
CA GLN A 187 58.48 25.64 6.99
C GLN A 187 57.37 25.14 7.90
N ARG A 188 57.70 24.67 9.13
CA ARG A 188 56.70 24.25 10.12
C ARG A 188 55.83 25.42 10.54
N ASN A 189 56.39 26.59 10.77
CA ASN A 189 55.65 27.80 11.13
C ASN A 189 54.65 28.21 10.01
N ALA A 190 55.06 28.14 8.76
CA ALA A 190 54.21 28.38 7.63
C ALA A 190 53.07 27.33 7.51
N GLN A 191 53.37 26.05 7.86
CA GLN A 191 52.32 25.03 7.91
C GLN A 191 51.28 25.35 9.01
N VAL A 192 51.69 25.79 10.20
CA VAL A 192 50.77 26.23 11.27
C VAL A 192 49.94 27.40 10.79
N ALA A 193 50.55 28.41 10.13
CA ALA A 193 49.81 29.55 9.60
C ALA A 193 48.81 29.14 8.51
N ARG A 194 49.15 28.16 7.67
CA ARG A 194 48.24 27.61 6.64
C ARG A 194 47.07 26.88 7.25
N ASP A 195 47.27 26.11 8.30
CA ASP A 195 46.21 25.46 9.06
C ASP A 195 45.32 26.50 9.76
N GLY A 196 45.89 27.58 10.26
CA GLY A 196 45.14 28.73 10.79
C GLY A 196 44.26 29.39 9.75
N LEU A 197 44.75 29.59 8.52
CA LEU A 197 43.96 30.14 7.41
C LEU A 197 42.80 29.18 7.04
N ARG A 198 43.04 27.87 7.04
CA ARG A 198 41.98 26.88 6.77
C ARG A 198 40.89 26.92 7.82
N ILE A 199 41.25 27.05 9.11
CA ILE A 199 40.25 27.20 10.21
C ILE A 199 39.42 28.49 10.04
N ALA A 200 40.07 29.59 9.71
CA ALA A 200 39.39 30.85 9.46
C ALA A 200 38.47 30.78 8.22
N GLY A 201 38.90 30.03 7.18
CA GLY A 201 38.06 29.73 6.02
C GLY A 201 36.81 28.95 6.35
N ASN A 202 36.92 27.93 7.21
CA ASN A 202 35.76 27.20 7.73
C ASN A 202 34.81 28.12 8.54
N GLY A 203 35.36 29.12 9.23
CA GLY A 203 34.58 30.15 9.90
C GLY A 203 33.68 30.94 8.95
N VAL A 204 34.21 31.34 7.78
CA VAL A 204 33.40 32.00 6.73
C VAL A 204 32.36 31.04 6.16
N ASP A 205 32.70 29.77 5.87
CA ASP A 205 31.73 28.79 5.35
C ASP A 205 30.59 28.52 6.35
N ASN A 206 30.88 28.57 7.66
CA ASN A 206 29.86 28.41 8.71
C ASN A 206 28.87 29.58 8.79
N THR A 207 29.12 30.72 8.15
CA THR A 207 28.14 31.81 8.01
C THR A 207 27.08 31.49 6.95
N ILE A 208 27.26 30.44 6.13
CA ILE A 208 26.33 30.00 5.12
C ILE A 208 25.59 28.78 5.66
N VAL A 209 24.28 28.93 5.89
CA VAL A 209 23.44 27.84 6.37
C VAL A 209 22.88 27.07 5.18
N ARG A 210 23.11 25.76 5.16
CA ARG A 210 22.72 24.87 4.04
C ARG A 210 21.75 23.79 4.50
N ALA A 211 20.94 23.27 3.56
CA ALA A 211 20.06 22.13 3.78
C ALA A 211 20.89 20.86 4.02
N PRO A 212 20.59 20.08 5.06
CA PRO A 212 21.27 18.81 5.34
C PRO A 212 20.81 17.65 4.46
N PHE A 213 19.71 17.81 3.74
CA PHE A 213 19.13 16.88 2.78
C PHE A 213 18.06 17.58 1.93
N ALA A 214 17.69 16.97 0.82
CA ALA A 214 16.60 17.44 -0.04
C ALA A 214 15.22 17.21 0.63
N GLY A 215 14.34 18.22 0.59
CA GLY A 215 13.04 18.14 1.24
C GLY A 215 12.16 19.35 0.97
N VAL A 216 11.14 19.55 1.81
CA VAL A 216 10.22 20.67 1.78
C VAL A 216 10.35 21.45 3.09
N VAL A 217 10.40 22.77 2.99
CA VAL A 217 10.40 23.65 4.16
C VAL A 217 8.99 23.73 4.74
N ILE A 218 8.82 23.32 5.98
CA ILE A 218 7.51 23.36 6.67
C ILE A 218 7.38 24.55 7.62
N ALA A 219 8.50 25.13 8.04
CA ALA A 219 8.49 26.31 8.89
C ALA A 219 9.70 27.18 8.61
N LYS A 220 9.50 28.50 8.54
CA LYS A 220 10.52 29.53 8.47
C LYS A 220 10.60 30.24 9.83
N ALA A 221 11.67 29.99 10.59
CA ALA A 221 11.79 30.45 11.97
C ALA A 221 12.55 31.78 12.08
N ALA A 222 13.50 32.06 11.19
CA ALA A 222 14.35 33.25 11.26
C ALA A 222 14.01 34.27 10.18
N GLN A 223 14.24 35.55 10.53
CA GLN A 223 14.06 36.68 9.62
C GLN A 223 15.37 37.50 9.46
N PRO A 224 15.55 38.19 8.34
CA PRO A 224 16.69 39.11 8.16
C PRO A 224 16.76 40.14 9.30
N GLY A 225 17.97 40.37 9.83
CA GLY A 225 18.24 41.25 10.96
C GLY A 225 18.22 40.58 12.33
N GLU A 226 17.63 39.43 12.48
CA GLU A 226 17.64 38.67 13.75
C GLU A 226 19.01 38.04 14.03
N ILE A 227 19.30 37.79 15.32
CA ILE A 227 20.48 37.05 15.75
C ILE A 227 20.11 35.59 15.96
N VAL A 228 20.83 34.70 15.27
CA VAL A 228 20.70 33.26 15.44
C VAL A 228 21.91 32.66 16.14
N SER A 229 21.68 31.65 16.95
CA SER A 229 22.74 30.95 17.68
C SER A 229 22.44 29.44 17.76
N PRO A 230 23.48 28.58 17.71
CA PRO A 230 23.30 27.16 17.96
C PRO A 230 22.96 26.85 19.43
N LEU A 231 23.23 27.76 20.33
CA LEU A 231 22.93 27.64 21.75
C LEU A 231 21.70 28.46 22.10
N SER A 232 20.75 27.83 22.78
CA SER A 232 19.61 28.47 23.41
C SER A 232 20.11 29.30 24.60
N ALA A 233 20.56 30.54 24.33
CA ALA A 233 20.80 31.49 25.40
C ALA A 233 19.42 31.98 25.90
N GLY A 234 19.06 31.71 27.14
CA GLY A 234 17.76 31.90 27.78
C GLY A 234 17.15 33.31 27.81
N GLY A 235 17.36 34.11 26.78
CA GLY A 235 16.75 35.44 26.56
C GLY A 235 15.98 35.44 25.26
N GLY A 236 14.75 35.91 25.27
CA GLY A 236 13.78 35.86 24.17
C GLY A 236 14.17 36.52 22.83
N PHE A 237 15.42 36.92 22.66
CA PHE A 237 15.93 37.65 21.50
C PHE A 237 16.80 36.78 20.55
N THR A 238 17.12 35.53 20.93
CA THR A 238 17.99 34.66 20.12
C THR A 238 17.18 33.48 19.61
N ARG A 239 17.14 33.30 18.30
CA ARG A 239 16.50 32.15 17.65
C ARG A 239 17.48 31.01 17.49
N THR A 240 17.03 29.78 17.68
CA THR A 240 17.87 28.58 17.55
C THR A 240 17.79 27.90 16.19
N GLY A 241 16.86 28.31 15.31
CA GLY A 241 16.67 27.70 13.99
C GLY A 241 16.43 28.73 12.90
N ILE A 242 16.82 28.35 11.68
CA ILE A 242 16.50 29.10 10.45
C ILE A 242 15.15 28.63 9.88
N GLY A 243 14.95 27.32 9.84
CA GLY A 243 13.72 26.71 9.35
C GLY A 243 13.73 25.20 9.55
N THR A 244 12.57 24.59 9.39
CA THR A 244 12.42 23.14 9.51
C THR A 244 12.18 22.53 8.11
N ILE A 245 12.95 21.51 7.77
CA ILE A 245 12.89 20.78 6.50
C ILE A 245 12.44 19.36 6.78
N VAL A 246 11.54 18.87 5.91
CA VAL A 246 10.98 17.51 5.96
C VAL A 246 11.24 16.79 4.64
N ASP A 247 11.71 15.56 4.73
CA ASP A 247 11.80 14.66 3.59
C ASP A 247 10.45 13.96 3.36
N MET A 248 9.71 14.44 2.36
CA MET A 248 8.38 13.92 2.02
C MET A 248 8.36 12.48 1.53
N ASN A 249 9.50 11.90 1.17
CA ASN A 249 9.61 10.49 0.81
C ASN A 249 9.81 9.57 2.03
N SER A 250 10.03 10.15 3.21
CA SER A 250 10.28 9.44 4.45
C SER A 250 9.10 9.47 5.43
N LEU A 251 7.89 9.72 4.94
CA LEU A 251 6.68 9.77 5.76
C LEU A 251 6.29 8.37 6.23
N GLU A 252 5.94 8.27 7.51
CA GLU A 252 5.48 7.08 8.22
C GLU A 252 4.31 7.49 9.10
N VAL A 253 3.52 6.52 9.59
CA VAL A 253 2.49 6.80 10.58
C VAL A 253 2.96 6.29 11.94
N GLU A 254 2.94 7.16 12.92
CA GLU A 254 3.16 6.79 14.31
C GLU A 254 1.78 6.61 14.97
N VAL A 255 1.46 5.37 15.35
CA VAL A 255 0.19 5.01 15.99
C VAL A 255 0.40 4.68 17.47
N GLU A 256 -0.58 5.04 18.28
CA GLU A 256 -0.62 4.72 19.70
C GLU A 256 -1.49 3.48 19.91
N VAL A 257 -0.87 2.36 20.27
CA VAL A 257 -1.55 1.09 20.54
C VAL A 257 -1.63 0.86 22.04
N GLY A 258 -2.79 0.55 22.56
CA GLY A 258 -2.96 0.25 24.00
C GLY A 258 -2.13 -0.98 24.43
N GLU A 259 -1.55 -0.92 25.64
CA GLU A 259 -0.70 -2.01 26.19
C GLU A 259 -1.39 -3.38 26.17
N ALA A 260 -2.71 -3.43 26.38
CA ALA A 260 -3.47 -4.67 26.38
C ALA A 260 -3.46 -5.38 24.99
N TYR A 261 -3.21 -4.64 23.92
CA TYR A 261 -3.28 -5.13 22.55
C TYR A 261 -1.92 -5.25 21.86
N ILE A 262 -0.87 -4.67 22.42
CA ILE A 262 0.45 -4.63 21.77
C ILE A 262 1.02 -6.03 21.48
N GLY A 263 0.68 -7.03 22.29
CA GLY A 263 1.09 -8.42 22.08
C GLY A 263 0.58 -9.05 20.78
N ARG A 264 -0.44 -8.44 20.14
CA ARG A 264 -0.98 -8.89 18.85
C ARG A 264 -0.27 -8.25 17.66
N VAL A 265 0.44 -7.14 17.87
CA VAL A 265 1.16 -6.43 16.82
C VAL A 265 2.56 -7.01 16.67
N LYS A 266 2.98 -7.28 15.43
CA LYS A 266 4.31 -7.82 15.12
C LYS A 266 4.97 -6.98 14.03
N PRO A 267 6.30 -6.79 14.07
CA PRO A 267 7.03 -6.20 12.94
C PRO A 267 6.77 -6.96 11.64
N GLY A 268 6.57 -6.24 10.55
CA GLY A 268 6.23 -6.80 9.24
C GLY A 268 4.74 -7.07 9.01
N MET A 269 3.90 -6.98 10.04
CA MET A 269 2.44 -7.17 9.93
C MET A 269 1.84 -6.21 8.91
N PRO A 270 0.98 -6.67 7.97
CA PRO A 270 0.32 -5.82 7.00
C PRO A 270 -0.68 -4.89 7.68
N THR A 271 -0.80 -3.67 7.16
CA THR A 271 -1.69 -2.65 7.70
C THR A 271 -2.44 -1.95 6.58
N GLU A 272 -3.60 -1.43 6.89
CA GLU A 272 -4.38 -0.54 6.05
C GLU A 272 -4.53 0.80 6.76
N THR A 273 -4.01 1.86 6.16
CA THR A 273 -4.05 3.21 6.72
C THR A 273 -5.07 4.06 5.99
N VAL A 274 -5.91 4.75 6.72
CA VAL A 274 -6.89 5.72 6.22
C VAL A 274 -6.57 7.07 6.86
N LEU A 275 -6.33 8.09 6.03
CA LEU A 275 -6.11 9.46 6.50
C LEU A 275 -7.44 10.12 6.81
N ASN A 276 -7.51 10.91 7.87
CA ASN A 276 -8.75 11.59 8.26
C ASN A 276 -9.25 12.57 7.18
N ALA A 277 -8.33 13.14 6.40
CA ALA A 277 -8.64 14.04 5.28
C ALA A 277 -9.17 13.31 4.03
N TYR A 278 -8.89 12.01 3.88
CA TYR A 278 -9.21 11.20 2.70
C TYR A 278 -9.76 9.84 3.14
N GLN A 279 -11.01 9.81 3.60
CA GLN A 279 -11.63 8.62 4.20
C GLN A 279 -11.85 7.46 3.23
N ASP A 280 -12.01 7.78 1.94
CA ASP A 280 -12.20 6.77 0.90
C ASP A 280 -10.89 6.17 0.38
N TRP A 281 -9.75 6.71 0.81
CA TRP A 281 -8.44 6.28 0.34
C TRP A 281 -7.75 5.38 1.36
N LYS A 282 -7.72 4.10 1.04
CA LYS A 282 -7.05 3.06 1.81
C LYS A 282 -5.62 2.89 1.31
N ILE A 283 -4.66 3.17 2.16
CA ILE A 283 -3.23 3.11 1.86
C ILE A 283 -2.69 1.82 2.49
N PRO A 284 -2.22 0.86 1.69
CA PRO A 284 -1.56 -0.32 2.22
C PRO A 284 -0.22 0.06 2.87
N GLY A 285 0.18 -0.72 3.87
CA GLY A 285 1.41 -0.48 4.59
C GLY A 285 1.85 -1.68 5.40
N LYS A 286 2.93 -1.50 6.16
CA LYS A 286 3.49 -2.54 7.04
C LYS A 286 4.01 -1.95 8.33
N VAL A 287 3.90 -2.70 9.42
CA VAL A 287 4.56 -2.36 10.69
C VAL A 287 6.07 -2.37 10.49
N ILE A 288 6.73 -1.24 10.70
CA ILE A 288 8.19 -1.10 10.64
C ILE A 288 8.81 -1.54 11.95
N ALA A 289 8.33 -0.96 13.05
CA ALA A 289 8.89 -1.20 14.37
C ALA A 289 7.88 -0.88 15.47
N ILE A 290 8.02 -1.55 16.58
CA ILE A 290 7.37 -1.25 17.85
C ILE A 290 8.41 -0.54 18.72
N ILE A 291 8.10 0.66 19.20
CA ILE A 291 9.01 1.42 20.05
C ILE A 291 8.90 0.86 21.47
N PRO A 292 9.98 0.32 22.05
CA PRO A 292 9.92 -0.34 23.37
C PRO A 292 9.89 0.67 24.53
N ALA A 293 8.95 1.59 24.46
CA ALA A 293 8.69 2.59 25.49
C ALA A 293 7.19 2.83 25.59
N ALA A 294 6.62 2.60 26.76
CA ALA A 294 5.22 2.87 27.02
C ALA A 294 5.05 4.28 27.58
N ASP A 295 4.02 4.98 27.11
CA ASP A 295 3.55 6.23 27.70
C ASP A 295 2.68 5.89 28.91
N ARG A 296 3.20 6.20 30.13
CA ARG A 296 2.48 5.93 31.39
C ARG A 296 1.20 6.73 31.54
N GLY A 297 1.12 7.92 30.92
CA GLY A 297 -0.07 8.78 31.00
C GLY A 297 -1.24 8.24 30.21
N LYS A 298 -0.96 7.57 29.08
CA LYS A 298 -1.95 7.04 28.15
C LYS A 298 -2.08 5.51 28.17
N ALA A 299 -1.17 4.79 28.82
CA ALA A 299 -1.03 3.33 28.79
C ALA A 299 -0.95 2.81 27.34
N THR A 300 -0.16 3.46 26.49
CA THR A 300 0.00 3.14 25.07
C THR A 300 1.47 2.90 24.72
N VAL A 301 1.69 2.12 23.68
CA VAL A 301 3.00 1.88 23.06
C VAL A 301 2.94 2.40 21.63
N LYS A 302 3.98 3.12 21.23
CA LYS A 302 4.08 3.68 19.88
C LYS A 302 4.53 2.61 18.90
N VAL A 303 3.81 2.53 17.79
CA VAL A 303 4.11 1.64 16.66
C VAL A 303 4.30 2.47 15.40
N ARG A 304 5.41 2.23 14.69
CA ARG A 304 5.70 2.89 13.42
C ARG A 304 5.25 2.03 12.26
N VAL A 305 4.47 2.63 11.39
CA VAL A 305 3.86 1.99 10.23
C VAL A 305 4.31 2.71 8.96
N GLY A 306 4.88 1.96 8.04
CA GLY A 306 5.28 2.46 6.72
C GLY A 306 4.10 2.50 5.77
N LEU A 307 4.05 3.55 4.96
CA LEU A 307 3.06 3.74 3.91
C LEU A 307 3.64 3.32 2.56
N ASP A 308 2.88 2.57 1.78
CA ASP A 308 3.28 2.18 0.41
C ASP A 308 2.97 3.28 -0.65
N ALA A 309 2.61 4.49 -0.20
CA ALA A 309 2.33 5.68 -1.03
C ALA A 309 3.41 6.76 -0.85
N LYS A 310 4.69 6.41 -1.11
CA LYS A 310 5.81 7.33 -0.93
C LYS A 310 5.76 8.49 -1.93
N GLY A 311 5.95 9.71 -1.43
CA GLY A 311 6.05 10.92 -2.26
C GLY A 311 4.70 11.43 -2.80
N ASP A 312 3.57 10.91 -2.35
CA ASP A 312 2.26 11.44 -2.72
C ASP A 312 2.05 12.81 -2.01
N ALA A 313 1.80 13.84 -2.81
CA ALA A 313 1.63 15.21 -2.32
C ALA A 313 0.41 15.42 -1.41
N ARG A 314 -0.53 14.47 -1.38
CA ARG A 314 -1.71 14.50 -0.50
C ARG A 314 -1.37 14.17 0.94
N ILE A 315 -0.26 13.46 1.17
CA ILE A 315 0.16 13.07 2.51
C ILE A 315 1.11 14.14 3.04
N VAL A 316 0.71 14.80 4.11
CA VAL A 316 1.56 15.79 4.78
C VAL A 316 1.80 15.42 6.23
N PRO A 317 2.92 15.87 6.83
CA PRO A 317 3.18 15.66 8.25
C PRO A 317 2.04 16.18 9.13
N ASP A 318 1.89 15.59 10.31
CA ASP A 318 0.88 15.90 11.34
C ASP A 318 -0.58 15.63 10.94
N MET A 319 -0.83 15.02 9.77
CA MET A 319 -2.15 14.51 9.44
C MET A 319 -2.55 13.37 10.37
N GLY A 320 -3.79 13.43 10.90
CA GLY A 320 -4.38 12.32 11.63
C GLY A 320 -4.66 11.13 10.71
N ALA A 321 -4.36 9.95 11.19
CA ALA A 321 -4.56 8.69 10.48
C ALA A 321 -5.16 7.63 11.38
N ARG A 322 -5.98 6.73 10.79
CA ARG A 322 -6.43 5.50 11.41
C ARG A 322 -5.74 4.33 10.71
N VAL A 323 -5.17 3.44 11.48
CA VAL A 323 -4.48 2.26 10.99
C VAL A 323 -5.17 1.01 11.48
N GLY A 324 -5.64 0.20 10.55
CA GLY A 324 -6.13 -1.16 10.79
C GLY A 324 -4.97 -2.16 10.65
N PHE A 325 -4.71 -2.95 11.68
CA PHE A 325 -3.74 -4.04 11.63
C PHE A 325 -4.44 -5.29 11.11
N LEU A 326 -3.93 -5.86 10.04
CA LEU A 326 -4.51 -7.01 9.36
C LEU A 326 -3.79 -8.28 9.82
N GLU A 327 -4.55 -9.33 10.14
CA GLU A 327 -3.93 -10.63 10.40
C GLU A 327 -3.30 -11.14 9.09
N GLU A 328 -2.08 -11.65 9.16
CA GLU A 328 -1.50 -12.37 8.02
C GLU A 328 -2.49 -13.44 7.60
N ALA A 329 -3.03 -13.31 6.39
CA ALA A 329 -3.89 -14.33 5.84
C ALA A 329 -3.12 -15.65 5.91
N LYS A 330 -3.48 -16.54 6.84
CA LYS A 330 -3.03 -17.93 6.76
C LYS A 330 -3.29 -18.36 5.33
N PRO A 331 -2.31 -18.98 4.64
CA PRO A 331 -2.52 -19.46 3.29
C PRO A 331 -3.84 -20.22 3.30
N ALA A 332 -4.81 -19.71 2.54
CA ALA A 332 -6.15 -20.26 2.49
C ALA A 332 -5.99 -21.77 2.25
N GLN A 333 -6.27 -22.54 3.28
CA GLN A 333 -6.51 -23.98 3.09
C GLN A 333 -7.50 -24.06 1.93
N ALA A 334 -7.08 -24.69 0.84
CA ALA A 334 -7.72 -24.75 -0.47
C ALA A 334 -9.22 -24.41 -0.40
N ALA A 335 -9.60 -23.29 -0.98
CA ALA A 335 -10.92 -22.71 -0.90
C ALA A 335 -11.95 -23.83 -1.04
N ALA A 336 -12.60 -24.22 0.07
CA ALA A 336 -13.78 -25.06 0.02
C ALA A 336 -14.73 -24.35 -0.94
N LYS A 337 -15.23 -25.07 -1.96
CA LYS A 337 -16.20 -24.53 -2.91
C LYS A 337 -17.29 -23.81 -2.09
N PRO A 338 -17.68 -22.59 -2.45
CA PRO A 338 -18.68 -21.88 -1.68
C PRO A 338 -19.92 -22.78 -1.55
N GLY A 339 -20.31 -23.09 -0.33
CA GLY A 339 -21.50 -23.86 -0.04
C GLY A 339 -22.76 -23.08 -0.43
N VAL A 340 -23.87 -23.77 -0.52
CA VAL A 340 -25.19 -23.19 -0.79
C VAL A 340 -26.02 -23.32 0.47
N LEU A 341 -26.68 -22.25 0.91
CA LEU A 341 -27.68 -22.30 1.99
C LEU A 341 -28.98 -22.88 1.47
N VAL A 342 -29.44 -23.91 2.14
CA VAL A 342 -30.71 -24.57 1.84
C VAL A 342 -31.50 -24.68 3.15
N PRO A 343 -32.79 -24.29 3.20
CA PRO A 343 -33.61 -24.46 4.38
C PRO A 343 -33.58 -25.91 4.86
N ALA A 344 -33.47 -26.12 6.17
CA ALA A 344 -33.46 -27.45 6.76
C ALA A 344 -34.68 -28.28 6.39
N ALA A 345 -35.84 -27.64 6.20
CA ALA A 345 -37.08 -28.26 5.73
C ALA A 345 -37.03 -28.83 4.31
N ALA A 346 -36.00 -28.47 3.50
CA ALA A 346 -35.83 -29.01 2.16
C ALA A 346 -34.94 -30.26 2.13
N ILE A 347 -34.36 -30.63 3.27
CA ILE A 347 -33.46 -31.79 3.40
C ILE A 347 -34.27 -32.99 3.91
N ALA A 348 -34.39 -34.02 3.09
CA ALA A 348 -35.04 -35.25 3.47
C ALA A 348 -34.02 -36.39 3.58
N GLN A 349 -34.28 -37.32 4.48
CA GLN A 349 -33.48 -38.53 4.59
C GLN A 349 -34.14 -39.66 3.78
N ARG A 350 -33.42 -40.26 2.87
CA ARG A 350 -33.89 -41.41 2.09
C ARG A 350 -32.86 -42.56 2.26
N GLY A 351 -33.26 -43.54 3.08
CA GLY A 351 -32.29 -44.54 3.53
C GLY A 351 -31.18 -43.92 4.38
N ASP A 352 -29.92 -44.22 4.07
CA ASP A 352 -28.73 -43.68 4.77
C ASP A 352 -28.18 -42.38 4.16
N LYS A 353 -28.93 -41.70 3.28
CA LYS A 353 -28.42 -40.50 2.58
C LYS A 353 -29.34 -39.30 2.77
N ASP A 354 -28.73 -38.18 3.03
CA ASP A 354 -29.42 -36.87 2.97
C ASP A 354 -29.58 -36.46 1.51
N VAL A 355 -30.83 -36.10 1.15
CA VAL A 355 -31.17 -35.76 -0.24
C VAL A 355 -32.02 -34.52 -0.27
N ALA A 356 -32.00 -33.76 -1.38
CA ALA A 356 -32.99 -32.73 -1.69
C ALA A 356 -33.61 -33.01 -3.06
N PHE A 357 -34.84 -32.51 -3.22
CA PHE A 357 -35.53 -32.52 -4.50
C PHE A 357 -35.44 -31.15 -5.13
N VAL A 358 -34.70 -31.08 -6.26
CA VAL A 358 -34.55 -29.85 -7.06
C VAL A 358 -35.63 -29.83 -8.14
N VAL A 359 -36.36 -28.74 -8.23
CA VAL A 359 -37.41 -28.58 -9.27
C VAL A 359 -36.75 -28.01 -10.54
N ARG A 360 -36.83 -28.78 -11.62
CA ARG A 360 -36.41 -28.36 -12.95
C ARG A 360 -37.46 -28.75 -13.98
N ASP A 361 -37.89 -27.80 -14.80
CA ASP A 361 -38.93 -28.04 -15.85
C ASP A 361 -40.20 -28.72 -15.35
N GLY A 362 -40.68 -28.35 -14.15
CA GLY A 362 -41.89 -28.92 -13.54
C GLY A 362 -41.70 -30.38 -13.06
N LYS A 363 -40.50 -30.86 -12.88
CA LYS A 363 -40.18 -32.19 -12.35
C LYS A 363 -39.25 -32.06 -11.14
N ALA A 364 -39.45 -32.92 -10.15
CA ALA A 364 -38.56 -33.02 -8.98
C ALA A 364 -37.45 -34.01 -9.27
N ALA A 365 -36.21 -33.56 -9.26
CA ALA A 365 -35.03 -34.38 -9.40
C ALA A 365 -34.41 -34.64 -8.03
N LEU A 366 -34.24 -35.90 -7.64
CA LEU A 366 -33.60 -36.28 -6.39
C LEU A 366 -32.08 -36.17 -6.50
N ARG A 367 -31.47 -35.39 -5.59
CA ARG A 367 -30.01 -35.19 -5.53
C ARG A 367 -29.47 -35.51 -4.16
N PRO A 368 -28.43 -36.38 -4.07
CA PRO A 368 -27.71 -36.60 -2.82
C PRO A 368 -26.96 -35.35 -2.41
N LEU A 369 -27.00 -35.03 -1.11
CA LEU A 369 -26.39 -33.88 -0.53
C LEU A 369 -25.14 -34.26 0.26
N THR A 370 -24.14 -33.35 0.24
CA THR A 370 -23.08 -33.33 1.23
C THR A 370 -23.30 -32.12 2.12
N LEU A 371 -23.69 -32.37 3.36
CA LEU A 371 -24.05 -31.32 4.32
C LEU A 371 -22.79 -30.75 4.99
N GLY A 372 -22.79 -29.44 5.21
CA GLY A 372 -21.82 -28.68 5.98
C GLY A 372 -22.38 -28.25 7.34
N ARG A 373 -22.11 -27.00 7.72
CA ARG A 373 -22.51 -26.42 9.00
C ARG A 373 -24.01 -26.07 9.03
N THR A 374 -24.60 -26.06 10.22
CA THR A 374 -25.95 -25.54 10.45
C THR A 374 -25.86 -24.04 10.77
N LEU A 375 -26.66 -23.21 10.11
CA LEU A 375 -26.68 -21.74 10.23
C LEU A 375 -28.13 -21.29 10.47
N GLY A 376 -28.56 -21.27 11.74
CA GLY A 376 -29.94 -20.98 12.10
C GLY A 376 -30.92 -22.03 11.56
N ASP A 377 -31.93 -21.60 10.80
CA ASP A 377 -32.91 -22.47 10.16
C ASP A 377 -32.43 -23.05 8.80
N ASP A 378 -31.26 -22.66 8.34
CA ASP A 378 -30.67 -23.12 7.09
C ASP A 378 -29.50 -24.08 7.34
N ARG A 379 -29.20 -24.92 6.35
CA ARG A 379 -28.02 -25.79 6.31
C ARG A 379 -27.14 -25.47 5.12
N GLU A 380 -25.84 -25.44 5.36
CA GLU A 380 -24.84 -25.35 4.32
C GLU A 380 -24.77 -26.67 3.56
N VAL A 381 -24.93 -26.62 2.25
CA VAL A 381 -24.77 -27.76 1.33
C VAL A 381 -23.51 -27.53 0.52
N LEU A 382 -22.52 -28.42 0.70
CA LEU A 382 -21.22 -28.35 0.00
C LEU A 382 -21.26 -28.95 -1.39
N ALA A 383 -22.18 -29.88 -1.66
CA ALA A 383 -22.40 -30.51 -2.95
C ALA A 383 -23.82 -31.05 -3.08
N GLY A 384 -24.37 -31.01 -4.31
CA GLY A 384 -25.69 -31.54 -4.66
C GLY A 384 -26.69 -30.52 -5.17
N VAL A 385 -26.64 -29.26 -4.72
CA VAL A 385 -27.50 -28.16 -5.14
C VAL A 385 -26.65 -26.97 -5.55
N ALA A 386 -27.04 -26.24 -6.61
CA ALA A 386 -26.41 -25.01 -7.02
C ALA A 386 -27.20 -23.78 -6.52
N GLY A 387 -26.52 -22.66 -6.33
CA GLY A 387 -27.18 -21.40 -5.96
C GLY A 387 -28.17 -20.98 -7.03
N GLY A 388 -29.36 -20.55 -6.63
CA GLY A 388 -30.46 -20.17 -7.51
C GLY A 388 -31.36 -21.32 -7.93
N GLU A 389 -31.05 -22.59 -7.56
CA GLU A 389 -31.95 -23.72 -7.82
C GLU A 389 -33.11 -23.75 -6.81
N GLN A 390 -34.30 -24.10 -7.28
CA GLN A 390 -35.49 -24.24 -6.40
C GLN A 390 -35.49 -25.64 -5.79
N VAL A 391 -35.55 -25.70 -4.47
CA VAL A 391 -35.64 -26.93 -3.69
C VAL A 391 -37.04 -27.09 -3.06
N VAL A 392 -37.52 -28.31 -3.05
CA VAL A 392 -38.85 -28.63 -2.45
C VAL A 392 -38.74 -28.61 -0.93
N LEU A 393 -39.62 -27.85 -0.28
CA LEU A 393 -39.79 -27.86 1.18
C LEU A 393 -40.70 -29.00 1.62
N ASP A 394 -40.35 -29.66 2.72
CA ASP A 394 -41.11 -30.76 3.33
C ASP A 394 -41.52 -31.83 2.29
N PRO A 395 -40.58 -32.43 1.55
CA PRO A 395 -40.92 -33.33 0.46
C PRO A 395 -41.63 -34.60 1.00
N PRO A 396 -42.89 -34.86 0.51
CA PRO A 396 -43.63 -36.01 0.97
C PRO A 396 -42.92 -37.31 0.67
N GLU A 397 -43.14 -38.34 1.51
CA GLU A 397 -42.49 -39.66 1.36
C GLU A 397 -42.77 -40.31 0.01
N THR A 398 -43.91 -39.98 -0.58
CA THR A 398 -44.38 -40.49 -1.87
C THR A 398 -43.70 -39.83 -3.08
N LEU A 399 -42.94 -38.73 -2.88
CA LEU A 399 -42.26 -38.04 -3.98
C LEU A 399 -41.11 -38.87 -4.52
N ALA A 400 -41.26 -39.31 -5.74
CA ALA A 400 -40.22 -40.08 -6.45
C ALA A 400 -39.40 -39.20 -7.36
N ASP A 401 -38.20 -39.69 -7.71
CA ASP A 401 -37.34 -39.03 -8.69
C ASP A 401 -38.01 -38.92 -10.06
N GLY A 402 -37.98 -37.71 -10.65
CA GLY A 402 -38.63 -37.42 -11.93
C GLY A 402 -40.13 -37.18 -11.86
N ALA A 403 -40.75 -37.19 -10.66
CA ALA A 403 -42.21 -36.92 -10.51
C ALA A 403 -42.54 -35.49 -10.94
N ARG A 404 -43.73 -35.34 -11.59
CA ARG A 404 -44.24 -34.04 -11.93
C ARG A 404 -44.69 -33.32 -10.68
N VAL A 405 -44.28 -32.09 -10.48
CA VAL A 405 -44.63 -31.25 -9.35
C VAL A 405 -45.24 -29.94 -9.83
N GLN A 406 -46.21 -29.47 -9.11
CA GLN A 406 -46.82 -28.16 -9.30
C GLN A 406 -46.44 -27.32 -8.10
N ILE A 407 -45.77 -26.17 -8.36
CA ILE A 407 -45.34 -25.25 -7.32
C ILE A 407 -46.55 -24.56 -6.78
N ALA A 408 -46.84 -24.67 -5.48
CA ALA A 408 -47.82 -23.88 -4.80
C ALA A 408 -47.31 -22.44 -4.72
N ASN A 409 -47.98 -21.53 -5.44
CA ASN A 409 -47.74 -20.10 -5.26
C ASN A 409 -48.33 -19.69 -3.91
N ASP A 410 -47.50 -19.64 -2.91
CA ASP A 410 -47.89 -19.05 -1.61
C ASP A 410 -47.77 -17.53 -1.74
N THR A 411 -48.80 -16.91 -2.26
CA THR A 411 -49.03 -15.48 -2.10
C THR A 411 -49.68 -15.28 -0.73
N ALA A 412 -48.94 -15.49 0.33
CA ALA A 412 -49.37 -15.19 1.68
C ALA A 412 -48.74 -13.88 2.13
N ALA A 413 -49.49 -12.79 1.96
CA ALA A 413 -49.88 -11.87 2.98
C ALA A 413 -48.76 -11.33 3.87
N THR A 414 -48.18 -10.24 3.43
CA THR A 414 -47.76 -9.15 4.31
C THR A 414 -49.03 -8.35 4.70
N ASP A 415 -49.66 -8.71 5.78
CA ASP A 415 -50.62 -7.84 6.44
C ASP A 415 -50.40 -7.95 7.96
N GLY A 416 -50.10 -6.83 8.56
CA GLY A 416 -50.53 -6.42 9.89
C GLY A 416 -49.60 -6.70 11.06
N GLU A 417 -48.92 -5.79 11.49
CA GLU A 417 -48.93 -4.93 12.71
C GLU A 417 -47.54 -4.46 13.09
#